data_4cd3818478f2f39e56ba05e75dc1aa43
#
_entry.id   4cd3818478f2f39e56ba05e75dc1aa43
#
_cell.length_a   1.000
_cell.length_b   1.000
_cell.length_c   1.000
_cell.angle_alpha   90.00
_cell.angle_beta   90.00
_cell.angle_gamma   90.00
#
_symmetry.space_group_name_H-M   'P 1'
#
loop_
_entity.id
_entity.type
_entity.pdbx_description
1 polymer ?
#
loop_
_entity_poly.entity_id
_entity_poly.type
_entity_poly.pdbx_seq_one_letter_code
_entity_poly.pdbx_strand_id
1 'polypeptide(L)'
;RRQRQMCIRDRNYKARIRLLNALLAQPVLPGPVVSKELKITADTLHVMEEQGVLEIRRTSTWRNPVSDAAGRTTAGKPNEQQQAVVDGIRKEWEGQNRPCLIRGVTGSGKTLVYMELMERVLKEGKQVIVLIPEIALTYQNVERFCARFGTRVTVVNSRMTPSERADQMERARRGEVSIMIGPRSALFAPFPDLGLIVIDEEHETSYKSEVTPRYHARETAVRRAGLEHAHVVMGSATPSVDASYACETGAYALFRMDARYGNAALPSVWIADMREELQMGNRSILSGKLREEIEKR
;
A
#
# COMPACT_ATOMS: atom_id res chain seq x y z
N ARG A 1 51.22 3.03 -27.08
CA ARG A 1 50.20 4.07 -26.87
C ARG A 1 49.34 4.30 -28.14
N ARG A 2 49.91 4.46 -29.37
CA ARG A 2 49.13 4.64 -30.62
C ARG A 2 48.15 3.48 -30.94
N GLN A 3 48.57 2.24 -30.79
CA GLN A 3 47.66 1.08 -31.00
C GLN A 3 46.46 1.02 -30.05
N ARG A 4 46.65 1.39 -28.78
CA ARG A 4 45.53 1.48 -27.81
C ARG A 4 44.54 2.60 -28.16
N GLN A 5 44.99 3.71 -28.66
CA GLN A 5 44.14 4.82 -29.13
C GLN A 5 43.34 4.45 -30.38
N MET A 6 43.93 3.71 -31.31
CA MET A 6 43.23 3.20 -32.50
C MET A 6 42.12 2.19 -32.13
N CYS A 7 42.39 1.25 -31.22
CA CYS A 7 41.38 0.29 -30.78
C CYS A 7 40.21 0.95 -30.03
N ILE A 8 40.46 2.02 -29.26
CA ILE A 8 39.38 2.76 -28.56
C ILE A 8 38.57 3.56 -29.59
N ARG A 9 39.17 4.16 -30.60
CA ARG A 9 38.47 4.88 -31.68
C ARG A 9 37.60 3.97 -32.51
N ASP A 10 38.06 2.78 -32.84
CA ASP A 10 37.31 1.74 -33.59
C ASP A 10 36.11 1.20 -32.78
N ARG A 11 36.31 1.00 -31.49
CA ARG A 11 35.24 0.50 -30.61
C ARG A 11 34.13 1.52 -30.45
N ASN A 12 34.46 2.80 -30.26
CA ASN A 12 33.48 3.88 -30.15
C ASN A 12 32.75 4.12 -31.49
N TYR A 13 33.43 3.97 -32.61
CA TYR A 13 32.84 4.10 -33.94
C TYR A 13 31.80 2.99 -34.20
N LYS A 14 32.11 1.74 -33.89
CA LYS A 14 31.18 0.60 -34.00
C LYS A 14 29.97 0.73 -33.05
N ALA A 15 30.18 1.28 -31.86
CA ALA A 15 29.10 1.56 -30.91
C ALA A 15 28.13 2.61 -31.46
N ARG A 16 28.65 3.70 -32.03
CA ARG A 16 27.84 4.77 -32.65
C ARG A 16 27.02 4.27 -33.83
N ILE A 17 27.60 3.43 -34.73
CA ILE A 17 26.89 2.86 -35.84
C ILE A 17 25.74 1.95 -35.38
N ARG A 18 25.96 1.11 -34.36
CA ARG A 18 24.90 0.27 -33.80
C ARG A 18 23.74 1.11 -33.26
N LEU A 19 24.04 2.18 -32.54
CA LEU A 19 23.03 3.08 -31.99
C LEU A 19 22.24 3.79 -33.10
N LEU A 20 22.93 4.32 -34.10
CA LEU A 20 22.30 5.01 -35.23
C LEU A 20 21.41 4.07 -36.05
N ASN A 21 21.86 2.87 -36.32
CA ASN A 21 21.03 1.85 -37.03
C ASN A 21 19.79 1.48 -36.21
N ALA A 22 19.91 1.37 -34.89
CA ALA A 22 18.77 1.10 -34.03
C ALA A 22 17.79 2.29 -33.99
N LEU A 23 18.28 3.54 -33.96
CA LEU A 23 17.46 4.75 -34.00
C LEU A 23 16.78 4.97 -35.37
N LEU A 24 17.41 4.54 -36.46
CA LEU A 24 16.79 4.55 -37.79
C LEU A 24 15.64 3.55 -37.89
N ALA A 25 15.75 2.40 -37.22
CA ALA A 25 14.69 1.40 -37.16
C ALA A 25 13.57 1.81 -36.18
N GLN A 26 13.93 2.41 -35.06
CA GLN A 26 13.00 2.88 -34.04
C GLN A 26 13.48 4.24 -33.50
N PRO A 27 12.79 5.34 -33.85
CA PRO A 27 13.25 6.71 -33.54
C PRO A 27 13.42 7.04 -32.05
N VAL A 28 12.80 6.25 -31.17
CA VAL A 28 12.93 6.39 -29.71
C VAL A 28 13.33 5.05 -29.10
N LEU A 29 14.45 5.03 -28.39
CA LEU A 29 14.94 3.81 -27.73
C LEU A 29 14.95 4.02 -26.20
N PRO A 30 14.43 3.04 -25.42
CA PRO A 30 14.53 3.07 -23.97
C PRO A 30 15.98 2.98 -23.50
N GLY A 31 16.35 3.76 -22.45
CA GLY A 31 17.71 3.75 -21.89
C GLY A 31 18.27 2.37 -21.54
N PRO A 32 17.48 1.45 -20.92
CA PRO A 32 17.93 0.06 -20.69
C PRO A 32 18.31 -0.72 -21.95
N VAL A 33 17.60 -0.54 -23.06
CA VAL A 33 17.94 -1.17 -24.37
C VAL A 33 19.27 -0.63 -24.85
N VAL A 34 19.47 0.69 -24.79
CA VAL A 34 20.71 1.34 -25.22
C VAL A 34 21.91 0.88 -24.38
N SER A 35 21.77 0.80 -23.06
CA SER A 35 22.89 0.45 -22.16
C SER A 35 23.15 -1.04 -22.06
N LYS A 36 22.12 -1.89 -21.98
CA LYS A 36 22.27 -3.34 -21.74
C LYS A 36 22.36 -4.16 -23.06
N GLU A 37 21.50 -3.88 -24.04
CA GLU A 37 21.45 -4.65 -25.27
C GLU A 37 22.44 -4.12 -26.31
N LEU A 38 22.45 -2.80 -26.55
CA LEU A 38 23.38 -2.19 -27.49
C LEU A 38 24.77 -1.96 -26.90
N LYS A 39 24.91 -2.08 -25.59
CA LYS A 39 26.19 -1.87 -24.83
C LYS A 39 26.85 -0.53 -25.15
N ILE A 40 26.05 0.53 -25.18
CA ILE A 40 26.53 1.89 -25.40
C ILE A 40 26.83 2.54 -24.04
N THR A 41 28.00 3.18 -23.91
CA THR A 41 28.41 3.86 -22.67
C THR A 41 27.80 5.26 -22.58
N ALA A 42 27.61 5.74 -21.35
CA ALA A 42 27.10 7.08 -21.10
C ALA A 42 27.94 8.17 -21.78
N ASP A 43 29.26 8.04 -21.77
CA ASP A 43 30.19 8.99 -22.44
C ASP A 43 29.94 9.07 -23.95
N THR A 44 29.65 7.91 -24.59
CA THR A 44 29.35 7.88 -26.02
C THR A 44 28.03 8.59 -26.32
N LEU A 45 27.02 8.43 -25.46
CA LEU A 45 25.74 9.11 -25.60
C LEU A 45 25.89 10.61 -25.44
N HIS A 46 26.63 11.04 -24.40
CA HIS A 46 26.83 12.45 -24.12
C HIS A 46 27.56 13.18 -25.25
N VAL A 47 28.61 12.57 -25.81
CA VAL A 47 29.33 13.14 -26.98
C VAL A 47 28.42 13.22 -28.21
N MET A 48 27.50 12.25 -28.44
CA MET A 48 26.57 12.29 -29.57
C MET A 48 25.46 13.32 -29.37
N GLU A 49 25.04 13.57 -28.12
CA GLU A 49 24.11 14.62 -27.76
C GLU A 49 24.75 16.02 -27.96
N GLU A 50 25.98 16.24 -27.48
CA GLU A 50 26.74 17.47 -27.71
C GLU A 50 26.98 17.77 -29.21
N GLN A 51 27.10 16.73 -30.02
CA GLN A 51 27.20 16.82 -31.46
C GLN A 51 25.86 17.04 -32.17
N GLY A 52 24.75 17.11 -31.46
CA GLY A 52 23.42 17.29 -32.01
C GLY A 52 22.89 16.11 -32.82
N VAL A 53 23.50 14.93 -32.67
CA VAL A 53 23.13 13.71 -33.42
C VAL A 53 21.89 13.02 -32.81
N LEU A 54 21.70 13.16 -31.51
CA LEU A 54 20.55 12.61 -30.75
C LEU A 54 20.19 13.55 -29.61
N GLU A 55 19.01 13.38 -29.07
CA GLU A 55 18.51 14.07 -27.87
C GLU A 55 18.26 13.04 -26.77
N ILE A 56 18.83 13.26 -25.59
CA ILE A 56 18.58 12.42 -24.42
C ILE A 56 17.44 13.05 -23.60
N ARG A 57 16.23 12.51 -23.76
CA ARG A 57 15.11 12.90 -22.93
C ARG A 57 15.09 12.07 -21.66
N ARG A 58 15.25 12.71 -20.53
CA ARG A 58 15.01 12.07 -19.22
C ARG A 58 13.51 11.94 -19.01
N THR A 59 12.95 10.82 -19.48
CA THR A 59 11.60 10.45 -19.10
C THR A 59 11.68 9.73 -17.75
N SER A 60 10.98 10.25 -16.75
CA SER A 60 10.80 9.54 -15.48
C SER A 60 9.89 8.33 -15.73
N THR A 61 10.48 7.18 -16.03
CA THR A 61 9.76 5.90 -16.01
C THR A 61 9.67 5.44 -14.56
N TRP A 62 8.52 5.66 -13.97
CA TRP A 62 8.24 5.22 -12.60
C TRP A 62 8.19 3.69 -12.55
N ARG A 63 8.89 3.11 -11.58
CA ARG A 63 8.76 1.69 -11.29
C ARG A 63 7.42 1.48 -10.61
N ASN A 64 6.46 0.89 -11.32
CA ASN A 64 5.17 0.57 -10.72
C ASN A 64 5.29 -0.76 -9.94
N PRO A 65 5.13 -0.77 -8.60
CA PRO A 65 5.16 -2.00 -7.81
C PRO A 65 3.91 -2.86 -8.01
N VAL A 66 2.90 -2.32 -8.66
CA VAL A 66 1.65 -3.00 -8.98
C VAL A 66 1.70 -3.42 -10.44
N SER A 67 1.67 -4.72 -10.73
CA SER A 67 1.61 -5.23 -12.10
C SER A 67 0.26 -4.87 -12.75
N ASP A 68 0.27 -4.57 -14.05
CA ASP A 68 -0.94 -4.28 -14.84
C ASP A 68 -1.94 -5.46 -14.93
N ALA A 69 -1.63 -6.57 -14.30
CA ALA A 69 -2.42 -7.81 -14.28
C ALA A 69 -3.55 -7.81 -13.24
N ALA A 70 -4.06 -6.66 -12.83
CA ALA A 70 -5.24 -6.59 -11.97
C ALA A 70 -6.49 -7.02 -12.75
N GLY A 71 -6.81 -8.32 -12.71
CA GLY A 71 -8.08 -8.84 -13.16
C GLY A 71 -9.20 -8.12 -12.40
N ARG A 72 -10.22 -7.69 -13.12
CA ARG A 72 -11.41 -7.01 -12.57
C ARG A 72 -12.20 -7.98 -11.67
N THR A 73 -11.80 -8.14 -10.43
CA THR A 73 -12.65 -8.76 -9.44
C THR A 73 -13.65 -7.70 -8.99
N THR A 74 -14.91 -7.87 -9.33
CA THR A 74 -15.99 -7.01 -8.82
C THR A 74 -16.05 -7.16 -7.32
N ALA A 75 -15.61 -6.15 -6.58
CA ALA A 75 -15.86 -6.09 -5.15
C ALA A 75 -17.38 -6.20 -4.94
N GLY A 76 -17.82 -7.12 -4.07
CA GLY A 76 -19.24 -7.31 -3.77
C GLY A 76 -19.88 -6.01 -3.30
N LYS A 77 -21.19 -5.90 -3.44
CA LYS A 77 -21.93 -4.76 -2.87
C LYS A 77 -21.95 -4.86 -1.35
N PRO A 78 -21.90 -3.72 -0.64
CA PRO A 78 -22.07 -3.70 0.81
C PRO A 78 -23.39 -4.37 1.22
N ASN A 79 -23.34 -5.12 2.31
CA ASN A 79 -24.57 -5.59 2.96
C ASN A 79 -25.21 -4.43 3.77
N GLU A 80 -26.41 -4.66 4.33
CA GLU A 80 -27.14 -3.63 5.07
C GLU A 80 -26.32 -3.03 6.22
N GLN A 81 -25.62 -3.87 7.00
CA GLN A 81 -24.79 -3.39 8.11
C GLN A 81 -23.61 -2.55 7.62
N GLN A 82 -22.93 -2.98 6.58
CA GLN A 82 -21.82 -2.24 5.98
C GLN A 82 -22.31 -0.92 5.41
N GLN A 83 -23.46 -0.92 4.73
CA GLN A 83 -24.06 0.28 4.18
C GLN A 83 -24.46 1.27 5.28
N ALA A 84 -25.06 0.79 6.36
CA ALA A 84 -25.41 1.63 7.51
C ALA A 84 -24.16 2.30 8.14
N VAL A 85 -23.02 1.57 8.22
CA VAL A 85 -21.76 2.12 8.70
C VAL A 85 -21.22 3.20 7.73
N VAL A 86 -21.24 2.93 6.43
CA VAL A 86 -20.82 3.92 5.41
C VAL A 86 -21.66 5.20 5.53
N ASP A 87 -22.98 5.07 5.62
CA ASP A 87 -23.88 6.22 5.70
C ASP A 87 -23.72 6.98 7.03
N GLY A 88 -23.51 6.25 8.13
CA GLY A 88 -23.22 6.85 9.44
C GLY A 88 -21.91 7.65 9.44
N ILE A 89 -20.84 7.12 8.87
CA ILE A 89 -19.56 7.81 8.74
C ILE A 89 -19.70 9.05 7.86
N ARG A 90 -20.42 8.95 6.75
CA ARG A 90 -20.69 10.10 5.87
C ARG A 90 -21.41 11.24 6.61
N LYS A 91 -22.43 10.89 7.38
CA LYS A 91 -23.15 11.85 8.20
C LYS A 91 -22.26 12.50 9.27
N GLU A 92 -21.32 11.74 9.85
CA GLU A 92 -20.33 12.29 10.77
C GLU A 92 -19.40 13.30 10.08
N TRP A 93 -18.97 13.02 8.85
CA TRP A 93 -18.13 13.93 8.05
C TRP A 93 -18.83 15.24 7.70
N GLU A 94 -20.14 15.18 7.43
CA GLU A 94 -20.97 16.37 7.15
C GLU A 94 -21.25 17.19 8.43
N GLY A 95 -21.10 16.58 9.59
CA GLY A 95 -21.35 17.20 10.89
C GLY A 95 -20.08 17.65 11.60
N GLN A 96 -19.65 16.86 12.57
CA GLN A 96 -18.50 17.21 13.45
C GLN A 96 -17.14 16.84 12.85
N ASN A 97 -17.12 15.97 11.83
CA ASN A 97 -15.92 15.46 11.18
C ASN A 97 -14.90 14.86 12.17
N ARG A 98 -15.38 14.17 13.22
CA ARG A 98 -14.51 13.47 14.16
C ARG A 98 -13.83 12.27 13.47
N PRO A 99 -12.63 11.87 13.90
CA PRO A 99 -12.07 10.58 13.52
C PRO A 99 -13.05 9.45 13.81
N CYS A 100 -13.26 8.57 12.86
CA CYS A 100 -14.20 7.47 12.95
C CYS A 100 -13.49 6.15 13.26
N LEU A 101 -13.94 5.42 14.26
CA LEU A 101 -13.45 4.08 14.60
C LEU A 101 -14.50 3.03 14.23
N ILE A 102 -14.13 2.08 13.35
CA ILE A 102 -14.94 0.92 13.02
C ILE A 102 -14.47 -0.26 13.87
N ARG A 103 -15.22 -0.61 14.90
CA ARG A 103 -15.03 -1.84 15.66
C ARG A 103 -15.76 -2.97 14.95
N GLY A 104 -15.03 -3.88 14.32
CA GLY A 104 -15.64 -4.97 13.55
C GLY A 104 -14.86 -6.27 13.69
N VAL A 105 -15.56 -7.36 13.93
CA VAL A 105 -14.97 -8.69 14.03
C VAL A 105 -14.15 -9.04 12.78
N THR A 106 -13.19 -9.93 12.91
CA THR A 106 -12.41 -10.42 11.78
C THR A 106 -13.34 -11.04 10.75
N GLY A 107 -13.22 -10.63 9.48
CA GLY A 107 -14.12 -11.07 8.41
C GLY A 107 -15.48 -10.34 8.35
N SER A 108 -15.69 -9.24 9.09
CA SER A 108 -16.89 -8.40 8.96
C SER A 108 -16.93 -7.57 7.66
N GLY A 109 -15.81 -7.52 6.93
CA GLY A 109 -15.71 -6.78 5.67
C GLY A 109 -15.41 -5.30 5.84
N LYS A 110 -14.67 -4.89 6.88
CA LYS A 110 -14.19 -3.51 7.09
C LYS A 110 -13.55 -2.92 5.83
N THR A 111 -12.74 -3.72 5.13
CA THR A 111 -12.08 -3.31 3.89
C THR A 111 -13.07 -2.83 2.81
N LEU A 112 -14.24 -3.45 2.70
CA LEU A 112 -15.28 -3.03 1.75
C LEU A 112 -15.83 -1.65 2.13
N VAL A 113 -16.07 -1.43 3.44
CA VAL A 113 -16.48 -0.10 3.94
C VAL A 113 -15.44 0.96 3.62
N TYR A 114 -14.14 0.67 3.82
CA TYR A 114 -13.09 1.61 3.42
C TYR A 114 -13.15 1.92 1.93
N MET A 115 -13.29 0.91 1.08
CA MET A 115 -13.36 1.10 -0.37
C MET A 115 -14.55 1.95 -0.82
N GLU A 116 -15.71 1.82 -0.18
CA GLU A 116 -16.88 2.67 -0.45
C GLU A 116 -16.61 4.14 -0.08
N LEU A 117 -16.01 4.37 1.10
CA LEU A 117 -15.64 5.72 1.54
C LEU A 117 -14.56 6.34 0.65
N MET A 118 -13.54 5.55 0.28
CA MET A 118 -12.48 5.97 -0.64
C MET A 118 -13.04 6.38 -2.00
N GLU A 119 -13.97 5.58 -2.55
CA GLU A 119 -14.57 5.88 -3.86
C GLU A 119 -15.29 7.22 -3.88
N ARG A 120 -15.94 7.59 -2.79
CA ARG A 120 -16.58 8.90 -2.64
C ARG A 120 -15.55 10.03 -2.68
N VAL A 121 -14.51 9.92 -1.83
CA VAL A 121 -13.45 10.94 -1.75
C VAL A 121 -12.73 11.11 -3.09
N LEU A 122 -12.50 10.00 -3.79
CA LEU A 122 -11.91 10.03 -5.13
C LEU A 122 -12.81 10.66 -6.18
N LYS A 123 -14.15 10.54 -6.05
CA LYS A 123 -15.11 11.23 -6.92
C LYS A 123 -15.14 12.75 -6.71
N GLU A 124 -14.74 13.19 -5.51
CA GLU A 124 -14.55 14.61 -5.18
C GLU A 124 -13.20 15.17 -5.68
N GLY A 125 -12.39 14.32 -6.35
CA GLY A 125 -11.07 14.69 -6.87
C GLY A 125 -9.94 14.61 -5.86
N LYS A 126 -10.22 14.24 -4.61
CA LYS A 126 -9.24 14.17 -3.51
C LYS A 126 -8.49 12.84 -3.48
N GLN A 127 -7.40 12.80 -2.72
CA GLN A 127 -6.53 11.64 -2.59
C GLN A 127 -6.71 10.93 -1.25
N VAL A 128 -6.22 9.69 -1.20
CA VAL A 128 -6.41 8.79 -0.06
C VAL A 128 -5.09 8.12 0.35
N ILE A 129 -4.84 8.06 1.66
CA ILE A 129 -3.78 7.24 2.26
C ILE A 129 -4.44 6.06 2.96
N VAL A 130 -3.93 4.85 2.73
CA VAL A 130 -4.36 3.63 3.43
C VAL A 130 -3.15 3.05 4.16
N LEU A 131 -3.20 3.10 5.47
CA LEU A 131 -2.19 2.50 6.33
C LEU A 131 -2.57 1.04 6.62
N ILE A 132 -1.69 0.13 6.27
CA ILE A 132 -1.81 -1.30 6.55
C ILE A 132 -0.50 -1.75 7.22
N PRO A 133 -0.55 -2.51 8.34
CA PRO A 133 0.64 -3.07 8.95
C PRO A 133 1.45 -3.90 7.96
N GLU A 134 2.79 -3.87 8.04
CA GLU A 134 3.63 -4.60 7.08
C GLU A 134 3.31 -6.10 7.02
N ILE A 135 2.97 -6.69 8.17
CA ILE A 135 2.60 -8.10 8.26
C ILE A 135 1.30 -8.41 7.49
N ALA A 136 0.39 -7.44 7.40
CA ALA A 136 -0.88 -7.55 6.70
C ALA A 136 -0.80 -7.02 5.25
N LEU A 137 0.30 -6.39 4.85
CA LEU A 137 0.53 -5.84 3.51
C LEU A 137 0.91 -6.96 2.53
N THR A 138 0.03 -7.94 2.39
CA THR A 138 0.18 -9.07 1.47
C THR A 138 -0.23 -8.68 0.04
N TYR A 139 0.26 -9.45 -0.94
CA TYR A 139 -0.15 -9.28 -2.34
C TYR A 139 -1.69 -9.32 -2.51
N GLN A 140 -2.36 -10.26 -1.85
CA GLN A 140 -3.82 -10.41 -1.94
C GLN A 140 -4.59 -9.19 -1.40
N ASN A 141 -4.10 -8.56 -0.31
CA ASN A 141 -4.73 -7.37 0.23
C ASN A 141 -4.55 -6.17 -0.72
N VAL A 142 -3.36 -5.98 -1.26
CA VAL A 142 -3.09 -4.93 -2.26
C VAL A 142 -3.89 -5.16 -3.54
N GLU A 143 -3.95 -6.40 -4.02
CA GLU A 143 -4.68 -6.78 -5.23
C GLU A 143 -6.18 -6.40 -5.17
N ARG A 144 -6.83 -6.51 -4.01
CA ARG A 144 -8.23 -6.07 -3.84
C ARG A 144 -8.41 -4.58 -4.13
N PHE A 145 -7.49 -3.74 -3.68
CA PHE A 145 -7.53 -2.30 -3.98
C PHE A 145 -7.23 -2.04 -5.45
N CYS A 146 -6.23 -2.72 -6.01
CA CYS A 146 -5.87 -2.58 -7.41
C CYS A 146 -6.99 -3.05 -8.35
N ALA A 147 -7.70 -4.13 -8.00
CA ALA A 147 -8.84 -4.62 -8.76
C ALA A 147 -9.97 -3.60 -8.84
N ARG A 148 -10.20 -2.82 -7.77
CA ARG A 148 -11.25 -1.80 -7.73
C ARG A 148 -10.82 -0.45 -8.30
N PHE A 149 -9.60 -0.01 -7.99
CA PHE A 149 -9.15 1.35 -8.27
C PHE A 149 -8.13 1.45 -9.41
N GLY A 150 -7.63 0.31 -9.91
CA GLY A 150 -6.73 0.24 -11.06
C GLY A 150 -5.40 0.98 -10.84
N THR A 151 -4.97 1.68 -11.88
CA THR A 151 -3.69 2.43 -11.92
C THR A 151 -3.60 3.62 -10.97
N ARG A 152 -4.72 4.00 -10.32
CA ARG A 152 -4.74 5.06 -9.31
C ARG A 152 -4.06 4.67 -8.00
N VAL A 153 -3.77 3.37 -7.81
CA VAL A 153 -3.14 2.83 -6.59
C VAL A 153 -1.64 2.77 -6.75
N THR A 154 -0.93 3.20 -5.73
CA THR A 154 0.48 2.89 -5.54
C THR A 154 0.74 2.34 -4.15
N VAL A 155 1.85 1.63 -4.00
CA VAL A 155 2.22 0.96 -2.74
C VAL A 155 3.63 1.36 -2.34
N VAL A 156 3.83 1.58 -1.05
CA VAL A 156 5.16 1.67 -0.45
C VAL A 156 5.31 0.58 0.62
N ASN A 157 6.49 -0.01 0.72
CA ASN A 157 6.81 -1.01 1.74
C ASN A 157 8.29 -0.96 2.13
N SER A 158 8.69 -1.71 3.16
CA SER A 158 10.07 -1.74 3.66
C SER A 158 11.07 -2.40 2.70
N ARG A 159 10.61 -3.25 1.78
CA ARG A 159 11.47 -3.95 0.81
C ARG A 159 11.88 -3.06 -0.37
N MET A 160 11.23 -1.92 -0.54
CA MET A 160 11.57 -0.98 -1.60
C MET A 160 12.89 -0.27 -1.30
N THR A 161 13.69 -0.09 -2.34
CA THR A 161 14.88 0.77 -2.28
C THR A 161 14.48 2.22 -2.02
N PRO A 162 15.38 3.05 -1.47
CA PRO A 162 15.11 4.47 -1.29
C PRO A 162 14.68 5.18 -2.58
N SER A 163 15.26 4.80 -3.73
CA SER A 163 14.90 5.37 -5.04
C SER A 163 13.48 4.98 -5.47
N GLU A 164 13.11 3.71 -5.32
CA GLU A 164 11.74 3.26 -5.63
C GLU A 164 10.70 3.95 -4.76
N ARG A 165 11.01 4.14 -3.48
CA ARG A 165 10.13 4.86 -2.55
C ARG A 165 10.01 6.33 -2.94
N ALA A 166 11.12 6.99 -3.30
CA ALA A 166 11.12 8.36 -3.77
C ALA A 166 10.28 8.53 -5.05
N ASP A 167 10.37 7.57 -5.98
CA ASP A 167 9.53 7.54 -7.19
C ASP A 167 8.04 7.55 -6.85
N GLN A 168 7.60 6.72 -5.89
CA GLN A 168 6.18 6.67 -5.51
C GLN A 168 5.72 7.96 -4.81
N MET A 169 6.58 8.54 -3.96
CA MET A 169 6.28 9.83 -3.32
C MET A 169 6.17 10.97 -4.36
N GLU A 170 7.03 10.98 -5.36
CA GLU A 170 6.98 11.98 -6.42
C GLU A 170 5.74 11.83 -7.31
N ARG A 171 5.31 10.60 -7.61
CA ARG A 171 4.04 10.32 -8.29
C ARG A 171 2.84 10.84 -7.50
N ALA A 172 2.85 10.63 -6.18
CA ALA A 172 1.82 11.17 -5.29
C ALA A 172 1.80 12.70 -5.32
N ARG A 173 2.97 13.34 -5.24
CA ARG A 173 3.13 14.80 -5.28
C ARG A 173 2.62 15.41 -6.57
N ARG A 174 2.78 14.71 -7.70
CA ARG A 174 2.31 15.15 -9.03
C ARG A 174 0.84 14.83 -9.30
N GLY A 175 0.17 14.12 -8.38
CA GLY A 175 -1.21 13.67 -8.59
C GLY A 175 -1.37 12.59 -9.65
N GLU A 176 -0.27 11.90 -10.03
CA GLU A 176 -0.31 10.78 -10.99
C GLU A 176 -0.98 9.54 -10.40
N VAL A 177 -1.03 9.46 -9.07
CA VAL A 177 -1.75 8.44 -8.31
C VAL A 177 -2.65 9.12 -7.28
N SER A 178 -3.76 8.49 -6.96
CA SER A 178 -4.75 9.05 -6.02
C SER A 178 -4.83 8.25 -4.71
N ILE A 179 -4.20 7.08 -4.65
CA ILE A 179 -4.22 6.21 -3.48
C ILE A 179 -2.79 5.75 -3.19
N MET A 180 -2.34 5.99 -1.96
CA MET A 180 -1.09 5.44 -1.42
C MET A 180 -1.42 4.40 -0.36
N ILE A 181 -0.96 3.15 -0.57
CA ILE A 181 -1.09 2.07 0.42
C ILE A 181 0.29 1.76 0.99
N GLY A 182 0.38 1.58 2.29
CA GLY A 182 1.64 1.18 2.92
C GLY A 182 1.61 1.19 4.44
N PRO A 183 2.76 0.91 5.08
CA PRO A 183 2.90 0.97 6.52
C PRO A 183 2.87 2.43 7.01
N ARG A 184 3.16 2.64 8.29
CA ARG A 184 3.15 3.97 8.91
C ARG A 184 3.88 5.07 8.12
N SER A 185 4.92 4.72 7.34
CA SER A 185 5.66 5.68 6.52
C SER A 185 4.87 6.24 5.33
N ALA A 186 3.85 5.53 4.86
CA ALA A 186 2.95 6.00 3.81
C ALA A 186 2.14 7.24 4.26
N LEU A 187 2.02 7.44 5.58
CA LEU A 187 1.36 8.61 6.14
C LEU A 187 1.97 9.94 5.67
N PHE A 188 3.22 9.95 5.23
CA PHE A 188 3.91 11.15 4.76
C PHE A 188 3.87 11.33 3.24
N ALA A 189 3.00 10.60 2.53
CA ALA A 189 2.81 10.81 1.09
C ALA A 189 2.41 12.26 0.80
N PRO A 190 3.14 12.97 -0.08
CA PRO A 190 2.94 14.40 -0.31
C PRO A 190 1.80 14.66 -1.30
N PHE A 191 0.61 14.21 -0.96
CA PHE A 191 -0.59 14.47 -1.75
C PHE A 191 -0.97 15.95 -1.70
N PRO A 192 -1.29 16.59 -2.83
CA PRO A 192 -1.68 18.00 -2.87
C PRO A 192 -3.07 18.28 -2.31
N ASP A 193 -3.99 17.32 -2.35
CA ASP A 193 -5.37 17.48 -1.85
C ASP A 193 -5.83 16.18 -1.17
N LEU A 194 -5.29 15.93 0.03
CA LEU A 194 -5.61 14.73 0.81
C LEU A 194 -7.04 14.85 1.37
N GLY A 195 -7.88 13.85 1.07
CA GLY A 195 -9.27 13.83 1.55
C GLY A 195 -9.56 12.77 2.62
N LEU A 196 -8.77 11.68 2.66
CA LEU A 196 -9.03 10.59 3.60
C LEU A 196 -7.74 9.87 4.00
N ILE A 197 -7.63 9.55 5.29
CA ILE A 197 -6.63 8.63 5.83
C ILE A 197 -7.39 7.43 6.43
N VAL A 198 -7.11 6.24 5.93
CA VAL A 198 -7.59 4.98 6.47
C VAL A 198 -6.47 4.32 7.26
N ILE A 199 -6.77 3.80 8.45
CA ILE A 199 -5.84 3.02 9.28
C ILE A 199 -6.48 1.67 9.55
N ASP A 200 -6.00 0.64 8.88
CA ASP A 200 -6.46 -0.73 9.13
C ASP A 200 -5.67 -1.37 10.27
N GLU A 201 -6.33 -2.24 11.06
CA GLU A 201 -5.79 -2.86 12.28
C GLU A 201 -5.13 -1.83 13.21
N GLU A 202 -5.90 -0.82 13.62
CA GLU A 202 -5.46 0.36 14.40
C GLU A 202 -4.65 0.00 15.65
N HIS A 203 -4.93 -1.17 16.25
CA HIS A 203 -4.29 -1.64 17.47
C HIS A 203 -2.84 -2.12 17.30
N GLU A 204 -2.37 -2.24 16.05
CA GLU A 204 -1.05 -2.79 15.76
C GLU A 204 0.09 -1.92 16.29
N THR A 205 0.97 -2.54 17.07
CA THR A 205 2.10 -1.85 17.71
C THR A 205 3.09 -1.28 16.70
N SER A 206 3.14 -1.84 15.49
CA SER A 206 3.99 -1.37 14.40
C SER A 206 3.68 0.05 13.93
N TYR A 207 2.54 0.61 14.31
CA TYR A 207 2.20 2.01 14.07
C TYR A 207 2.95 3.00 14.95
N LYS A 208 3.59 2.56 16.02
CA LYS A 208 4.51 3.37 16.81
C LYS A 208 5.93 3.29 16.22
N SER A 209 6.56 4.43 15.97
CA SER A 209 7.96 4.50 15.57
C SER A 209 8.87 4.52 16.79
N GLU A 210 9.75 3.53 16.90
CA GLU A 210 10.80 3.50 17.93
C GLU A 210 12.05 4.26 17.50
N VAL A 211 12.20 4.51 16.20
CA VAL A 211 13.33 5.25 15.63
C VAL A 211 12.97 6.73 15.49
N THR A 212 13.94 7.60 15.68
CA THR A 212 13.77 9.06 15.51
C THR A 212 13.48 9.43 14.05
N PRO A 213 12.47 10.27 13.77
CA PRO A 213 11.53 10.86 14.74
C PRO A 213 10.52 9.84 15.31
N ARG A 214 10.38 9.81 16.62
CA ARG A 214 9.41 8.94 17.29
C ARG A 214 8.01 9.54 17.15
N TYR A 215 7.10 8.81 16.52
CA TYR A 215 5.70 9.20 16.35
C TYR A 215 4.78 7.99 16.40
N HIS A 216 3.52 8.23 16.68
CA HIS A 216 2.47 7.23 16.52
C HIS A 216 1.61 7.58 15.30
N ALA A 217 1.43 6.62 14.39
CA ALA A 217 0.76 6.88 13.10
C ALA A 217 -0.69 7.39 13.28
N ARG A 218 -1.46 6.85 14.25
CA ARG A 218 -2.82 7.30 14.55
C ARG A 218 -2.86 8.78 14.93
N GLU A 219 -2.06 9.18 15.92
CA GLU A 219 -2.02 10.57 16.39
C GLU A 219 -1.57 11.53 15.30
N THR A 220 -0.54 11.12 14.53
CA THR A 220 -0.04 11.90 13.41
C THR A 220 -1.07 12.00 12.29
N ALA A 221 -1.82 10.92 12.01
CA ALA A 221 -2.89 10.92 11.01
C ALA A 221 -4.02 11.89 11.40
N VAL A 222 -4.47 11.84 12.64
CA VAL A 222 -5.50 12.77 13.15
C VAL A 222 -5.01 14.22 13.07
N ARG A 223 -3.75 14.48 13.46
CA ARG A 223 -3.16 15.81 13.36
C ARG A 223 -3.05 16.28 11.91
N ARG A 224 -2.56 15.42 11.03
CA ARG A 224 -2.43 15.71 9.60
C ARG A 224 -3.78 16.01 8.97
N ALA A 225 -4.76 15.14 9.22
CA ALA A 225 -6.12 15.32 8.71
C ALA A 225 -6.74 16.64 9.15
N GLY A 226 -6.52 17.04 10.40
CA GLY A 226 -6.98 18.35 10.89
C GLY A 226 -6.33 19.54 10.16
N LEU A 227 -5.06 19.43 9.76
CA LEU A 227 -4.36 20.46 8.99
C LEU A 227 -4.80 20.55 7.54
N GLU A 228 -5.13 19.42 6.93
CA GLU A 228 -5.48 19.30 5.51
C GLU A 228 -7.01 19.20 5.27
N HIS A 229 -7.82 19.34 6.33
CA HIS A 229 -9.28 19.19 6.28
C HIS A 229 -9.72 17.83 5.70
N ALA A 230 -8.94 16.79 5.95
CA ALA A 230 -9.20 15.43 5.54
C ALA A 230 -9.99 14.66 6.62
N HIS A 231 -10.52 13.51 6.23
CA HIS A 231 -11.20 12.58 7.14
C HIS A 231 -10.24 11.50 7.64
N VAL A 232 -10.55 10.92 8.82
CA VAL A 232 -9.82 9.76 9.36
C VAL A 232 -10.80 8.65 9.66
N VAL A 233 -10.52 7.46 9.12
CA VAL A 233 -11.26 6.22 9.41
C VAL A 233 -10.28 5.16 9.87
N MET A 234 -10.52 4.63 11.05
CA MET A 234 -9.72 3.58 11.66
C MET A 234 -10.55 2.31 11.78
N GLY A 235 -9.94 1.16 11.64
CA GLY A 235 -10.63 -0.10 11.87
C GLY A 235 -9.82 -1.08 12.67
N SER A 236 -10.51 -1.80 13.54
CA SER A 236 -9.92 -2.86 14.35
C SER A 236 -10.99 -3.85 14.81
N ALA A 237 -10.60 -5.11 14.98
CA ALA A 237 -11.41 -6.10 15.70
C ALA A 237 -11.28 -5.91 17.23
N THR A 238 -10.09 -5.48 17.65
CA THR A 238 -9.67 -5.29 19.05
C THR A 238 -9.05 -3.91 19.21
N PRO A 239 -9.85 -2.83 19.19
CA PRO A 239 -9.31 -1.48 19.27
C PRO A 239 -8.40 -1.28 20.48
N SER A 240 -7.37 -0.44 20.31
CA SER A 240 -6.49 -0.04 21.43
C SER A 240 -7.28 0.63 22.55
N VAL A 241 -6.73 0.61 23.76
CA VAL A 241 -7.34 1.27 24.93
C VAL A 241 -7.49 2.75 24.65
N ASP A 242 -6.48 3.38 24.07
CA ASP A 242 -6.51 4.82 23.73
C ASP A 242 -7.63 5.16 22.75
N ALA A 243 -7.79 4.37 21.69
CA ALA A 243 -8.85 4.58 20.68
C ALA A 243 -10.24 4.33 21.29
N SER A 244 -10.36 3.30 22.15
CA SER A 244 -11.61 3.01 22.88
C SER A 244 -11.97 4.16 23.82
N TYR A 245 -11.02 4.66 24.60
CA TYR A 245 -11.22 5.81 25.47
C TYR A 245 -11.59 7.09 24.71
N ALA A 246 -10.95 7.32 23.56
CA ALA A 246 -11.31 8.46 22.70
C ALA A 246 -12.75 8.36 22.17
N CYS A 247 -13.28 7.15 21.94
CA CYS A 247 -14.69 6.95 21.63
C CYS A 247 -15.61 7.23 22.81
N GLU A 248 -15.25 6.77 24.01
CA GLU A 248 -16.03 7.00 25.25
C GLU A 248 -16.12 8.49 25.61
N THR A 249 -15.05 9.23 25.41
CA THR A 249 -15.00 10.68 25.65
C THR A 249 -15.63 11.51 24.54
N GLY A 250 -16.07 10.87 23.43
CA GLY A 250 -16.65 11.55 22.27
C GLY A 250 -15.65 12.25 21.36
N ALA A 251 -14.33 12.05 21.56
CA ALA A 251 -13.30 12.55 20.67
C ALA A 251 -13.29 11.81 19.32
N TYR A 252 -13.70 10.53 19.32
CA TYR A 252 -13.88 9.72 18.12
C TYR A 252 -15.34 9.25 18.02
N ALA A 253 -15.83 9.08 16.77
CA ALA A 253 -17.13 8.47 16.51
C ALA A 253 -16.98 6.94 16.35
N LEU A 254 -17.76 6.16 17.09
CA LEU A 254 -17.71 4.70 17.10
C LEU A 254 -18.79 4.10 16.21
N PHE A 255 -18.37 3.21 15.29
CA PHE A 255 -19.24 2.40 14.44
C PHE A 255 -18.97 0.90 14.69
N ARG A 256 -20.02 0.07 14.74
CA ARG A 256 -19.89 -1.36 15.06
C ARG A 256 -20.29 -2.25 13.89
N MET A 257 -19.55 -3.32 13.71
CA MET A 257 -19.80 -4.37 12.73
C MET A 257 -19.66 -5.73 13.42
N ASP A 258 -20.72 -6.17 14.08
CA ASP A 258 -20.69 -7.35 14.95
C ASP A 258 -20.89 -8.68 14.19
N ALA A 259 -21.42 -8.64 12.96
CA ALA A 259 -21.63 -9.81 12.12
C ALA A 259 -20.48 -10.03 11.12
N ARG A 260 -20.14 -11.32 10.88
CA ARG A 260 -19.23 -11.68 9.77
C ARG A 260 -19.95 -11.56 8.44
N TYR A 261 -19.21 -11.20 7.42
CA TYR A 261 -19.71 -11.20 6.04
C TYR A 261 -20.14 -12.63 5.65
N GLY A 262 -21.38 -12.79 5.12
CA GLY A 262 -21.91 -14.09 4.71
C GLY A 262 -22.42 -14.99 5.84
N ASN A 263 -22.67 -14.44 7.04
CA ASN A 263 -23.15 -15.22 8.22
C ASN A 263 -22.26 -16.42 8.59
N ALA A 264 -20.96 -16.34 8.33
CA ALA A 264 -20.03 -17.40 8.69
C ALA A 264 -20.02 -17.59 10.23
N ALA A 265 -20.30 -18.80 10.67
CA ALA A 265 -20.26 -19.15 12.08
C ALA A 265 -18.87 -18.93 12.69
N LEU A 266 -18.82 -18.56 13.95
CA LEU A 266 -17.56 -18.56 14.71
C LEU A 266 -17.01 -19.99 14.80
N PRO A 267 -15.71 -20.18 14.78
CA PRO A 267 -15.13 -21.49 15.01
C PRO A 267 -15.50 -21.98 16.42
N SER A 268 -15.77 -23.25 16.56
CA SER A 268 -15.89 -23.85 17.89
C SER A 268 -14.52 -23.86 18.56
N VAL A 269 -14.47 -23.35 19.79
CA VAL A 269 -13.24 -23.32 20.58
C VAL A 269 -13.29 -24.43 21.61
N TRP A 270 -12.26 -25.24 21.63
CA TRP A 270 -12.07 -26.27 22.64
C TRP A 270 -10.75 -26.01 23.40
N ILE A 271 -10.83 -26.00 24.74
CA ILE A 271 -9.69 -25.72 25.60
C ILE A 271 -9.24 -27.04 26.23
N ALA A 272 -7.98 -27.42 26.00
CA ALA A 272 -7.33 -28.57 26.63
C ALA A 272 -6.50 -28.11 27.84
N ASP A 273 -6.72 -28.70 29.02
CA ASP A 273 -5.79 -28.52 30.13
C ASP A 273 -4.58 -29.44 29.94
N MET A 274 -3.47 -28.86 29.58
CA MET A 274 -2.23 -29.62 29.33
C MET A 274 -1.65 -30.26 30.57
N ARG A 275 -2.06 -29.86 31.78
CA ARG A 275 -1.65 -30.54 33.04
C ARG A 275 -2.40 -31.84 33.21
N GLU A 276 -3.67 -31.89 32.87
CA GLU A 276 -4.44 -33.14 32.84
C GLU A 276 -3.92 -34.09 31.75
N GLU A 277 -3.66 -33.58 30.55
CA GLU A 277 -3.02 -34.36 29.48
C GLU A 277 -1.68 -34.97 29.90
N LEU A 278 -0.84 -34.22 30.64
CA LEU A 278 0.41 -34.72 31.19
C LEU A 278 0.22 -35.83 32.23
N GLN A 279 -0.79 -35.67 33.11
CA GLN A 279 -1.14 -36.72 34.11
C GLN A 279 -1.65 -38.00 33.42
N MET A 280 -2.33 -37.85 32.29
CA MET A 280 -2.80 -38.98 31.46
C MET A 280 -1.68 -39.56 30.58
N GLY A 281 -0.44 -39.10 30.73
CA GLY A 281 0.73 -39.62 30.00
C GLY A 281 1.08 -38.93 28.69
N ASN A 282 0.36 -37.92 28.29
CA ASN A 282 0.72 -37.11 27.11
C ASN A 282 1.87 -36.15 27.44
N ARG A 283 3.08 -36.51 27.04
CA ARG A 283 4.28 -35.66 27.20
C ARG A 283 4.58 -34.75 26.01
N SER A 284 3.67 -34.72 25.05
CA SER A 284 3.80 -33.85 23.87
C SER A 284 3.44 -32.39 24.22
N ILE A 285 3.98 -31.44 23.44
CA ILE A 285 3.56 -30.04 23.48
C ILE A 285 2.17 -29.81 22.85
N LEU A 286 1.63 -30.82 22.13
CA LEU A 286 0.32 -30.80 21.53
C LEU A 286 -0.65 -31.64 22.36
N SER A 287 -1.87 -31.14 22.59
CA SER A 287 -2.92 -31.97 23.18
C SER A 287 -3.33 -33.12 22.25
N GLY A 288 -3.83 -34.22 22.83
CA GLY A 288 -4.32 -35.36 22.07
C GLY A 288 -5.34 -34.95 21.02
N LYS A 289 -6.28 -34.07 21.40
CA LYS A 289 -7.31 -33.55 20.51
C LYS A 289 -6.72 -32.73 19.34
N LEU A 290 -5.75 -31.87 19.60
CA LEU A 290 -5.10 -31.10 18.54
C LEU A 290 -4.36 -32.02 17.56
N ARG A 291 -3.71 -33.07 18.04
CA ARG A 291 -3.04 -34.06 17.20
C ARG A 291 -4.02 -34.76 16.28
N GLU A 292 -5.17 -35.24 16.82
CA GLU A 292 -6.22 -35.87 16.02
C GLU A 292 -6.75 -34.96 14.92
N GLU A 293 -6.95 -33.67 15.21
CA GLU A 293 -7.47 -32.73 14.21
C GLU A 293 -6.43 -32.39 13.13
N ILE A 294 -5.13 -32.40 13.46
CA ILE A 294 -4.06 -32.25 12.48
C ILE A 294 -3.98 -33.48 11.56
N GLU A 295 -4.11 -34.70 12.13
CA GLU A 295 -4.05 -35.94 11.34
C GLU A 295 -5.26 -36.16 10.41
N LYS A 296 -6.41 -35.54 10.70
CA LYS A 296 -7.62 -35.57 9.86
C LYS A 296 -7.55 -34.64 8.63
N ARG A 297 -6.59 -33.72 8.58
CA ARG A 297 -6.42 -32.76 7.49
C ARG A 297 -5.32 -33.17 6.52
#